data_63faa2b0e2d96aea4bedebb63b87c7cd
#
_entry.id   63faa2b0e2d96aea4bedebb63b87c7cd
#
_cell.length_a   1.000
_cell.length_b   1.000
_cell.length_c   1.000
_cell.angle_alpha   90.00
_cell.angle_beta   90.00
_cell.angle_gamma   90.00
#
_symmetry.space_group_name_H-M   'P 1'
#
loop_
_entity.id
_entity.type
_entity.pdbx_description
1 polymer ?
#
loop_
_entity_poly.entity_id
_entity_poly.type
_entity_poly.pdbx_seq_one_letter_code
_entity_poly.pdbx_strand_id
1 'polypeptide(L)'
;MKFMKTAAVSLAVLLLLASCGASDTGGSVENAEESGNSETEQAIEQQEETMPNGENGETDTRDGGLENGRGGGPGNGERGGPGGQGGGMTVTNDPDIQAVLDENAEKFEQKTFTDPDTGAVLEYSLYLPDGYRDMENCPLLMFIPDSTGAGKTAKELVEQYYGAAVWVTEADQAKPPCFVMVPAFTETVVDDNWNVSDQAETAVKLIRELQETYPIDGNRLYTTGQSMGCMTSLYLNIQYPDLFAAGMFVSGQWDISVLKPLENQKFFYITAGGDAKASGGQDEVMAMFDADGVSYSYGTWNAQNSDEEQTASVNALIQEGLDANMIRFETGSVFKEGESGMEHMASFNYGYKLSAVRDWLFEQSE
;
A
#
# COMPACT_ATOMS: atom_id res chain seq x y z
N MET A 1 -32.00 29.13 47.91
CA MET A 1 -33.11 28.41 48.61
C MET A 1 -33.60 27.30 47.66
N LYS A 2 -33.57 26.05 48.18
CA LYS A 2 -34.17 24.80 47.61
C LYS A 2 -33.53 24.24 46.34
N PHE A 3 -33.19 23.02 46.22
CA PHE A 3 -32.91 21.81 47.02
C PHE A 3 -32.47 20.75 46.00
N MET A 4 -31.47 20.00 46.36
CA MET A 4 -30.92 18.77 45.73
C MET A 4 -32.00 17.72 45.44
N LYS A 5 -31.79 16.89 44.43
CA LYS A 5 -32.07 15.46 44.49
C LYS A 5 -31.07 14.68 43.66
N THR A 6 -30.19 14.02 44.35
CA THR A 6 -29.36 12.86 43.93
C THR A 6 -30.27 11.64 43.79
N ALA A 7 -30.04 10.85 42.73
CA ALA A 7 -30.52 9.47 42.64
C ALA A 7 -29.34 8.56 42.31
N ALA A 8 -28.95 7.77 43.29
CA ALA A 8 -28.02 6.67 43.16
C ALA A 8 -28.80 5.45 42.66
N VAL A 9 -28.24 4.73 41.66
CA VAL A 9 -28.71 3.40 41.28
C VAL A 9 -27.60 2.42 41.54
N SER A 10 -27.89 1.50 42.45
CA SER A 10 -26.99 0.43 42.89
C SER A 10 -26.93 -0.71 41.87
N LEU A 11 -25.72 -1.18 41.58
CA LEU A 11 -25.43 -2.34 40.78
C LEU A 11 -25.38 -3.57 41.71
N ALA A 12 -26.23 -4.57 41.47
CA ALA A 12 -26.22 -5.85 42.16
C ALA A 12 -25.43 -6.87 41.34
N VAL A 13 -24.34 -7.34 41.91
CA VAL A 13 -23.53 -8.47 41.41
C VAL A 13 -24.14 -9.77 41.93
N LEU A 14 -24.47 -10.70 41.04
CA LEU A 14 -24.87 -12.05 41.40
C LEU A 14 -23.71 -13.01 41.02
N LEU A 15 -23.02 -13.49 42.04
CA LEU A 15 -22.10 -14.63 41.98
C LEU A 15 -22.89 -15.92 42.18
N LEU A 16 -22.75 -16.86 41.27
CA LEU A 16 -23.18 -18.25 41.43
C LEU A 16 -21.95 -19.17 41.41
N LEU A 17 -21.64 -19.69 42.59
CA LEU A 17 -20.73 -20.84 42.82
C LEU A 17 -21.56 -22.12 42.86
N ALA A 18 -21.11 -23.16 42.18
CA ALA A 18 -21.38 -24.57 42.48
C ALA A 18 -20.23 -25.39 41.90
N SER A 19 -19.35 -25.92 42.67
CA SER A 19 -19.26 -27.06 43.61
C SER A 19 -19.24 -28.43 42.95
N CYS A 20 -18.03 -28.97 42.96
CA CYS A 20 -17.54 -30.35 43.09
C CYS A 20 -18.45 -31.56 42.94
N GLY A 21 -17.91 -32.59 42.26
CA GLY A 21 -18.26 -33.97 42.40
C GLY A 21 -17.25 -34.89 41.73
N ALA A 22 -16.28 -35.39 42.49
CA ALA A 22 -15.38 -36.46 42.08
C ALA A 22 -16.00 -37.84 42.32
N SER A 23 -15.73 -38.78 41.46
CA SER A 23 -15.61 -40.20 41.87
C SER A 23 -14.81 -41.00 40.85
N ASP A 24 -13.91 -41.68 41.39
CA ASP A 24 -12.86 -42.59 40.99
C ASP A 24 -13.40 -44.00 40.66
N THR A 25 -12.74 -44.69 39.75
CA THR A 25 -12.44 -46.12 39.64
C THR A 25 -11.91 -46.36 38.23
N GLY A 26 -10.70 -46.80 37.97
CA GLY A 26 -9.96 -47.94 38.45
C GLY A 26 -10.07 -49.09 37.45
N GLY A 27 -8.96 -49.42 36.73
CA GLY A 27 -8.94 -50.65 35.93
C GLY A 27 -7.85 -50.64 34.84
N SER A 28 -6.83 -51.36 35.16
CA SER A 28 -5.53 -51.60 34.54
C SER A 28 -5.51 -52.60 33.37
N VAL A 29 -4.47 -52.45 32.53
CA VAL A 29 -3.56 -53.44 31.89
C VAL A 29 -4.12 -54.31 30.74
N GLU A 30 -3.54 -54.32 29.57
CA GLU A 30 -2.46 -55.21 29.12
C GLU A 30 -2.08 -55.00 27.65
N ASN A 31 -0.80 -55.24 27.39
CA ASN A 31 -0.08 -55.27 26.12
C ASN A 31 -0.63 -56.32 25.11
N ALA A 32 -0.45 -56.09 23.85
CA ALA A 32 0.09 -57.10 22.93
C ALA A 32 0.71 -56.47 21.69
N GLU A 33 1.84 -56.97 21.37
CA GLU A 33 2.77 -56.72 20.29
C GLU A 33 2.30 -57.29 18.92
N GLU A 34 3.00 -56.81 17.94
CA GLU A 34 3.56 -57.48 16.75
C GLU A 34 2.87 -57.43 15.40
N SER A 35 3.63 -56.88 14.56
CA SER A 35 4.22 -57.34 13.28
C SER A 35 3.38 -57.28 11.99
N GLY A 36 4.05 -56.79 10.97
CA GLY A 36 3.84 -57.26 9.63
C GLY A 36 3.96 -56.25 8.49
N ASN A 37 5.13 -55.92 8.15
CA ASN A 37 5.74 -55.76 6.82
C ASN A 37 4.82 -55.85 5.59
N SER A 38 4.91 -54.86 4.67
CA SER A 38 5.44 -55.14 3.33
C SER A 38 5.49 -53.85 2.48
N GLU A 39 6.64 -53.71 1.90
CA GLU A 39 7.07 -52.81 0.84
C GLU A 39 6.16 -52.85 -0.40
N THR A 40 5.98 -51.72 -1.03
CA THR A 40 6.00 -51.65 -2.51
C THR A 40 6.47 -50.25 -2.96
N GLU A 41 7.74 -50.17 -3.27
CA GLU A 41 8.30 -49.18 -4.20
C GLU A 41 7.69 -49.42 -5.57
N GLN A 42 7.24 -48.35 -6.21
CA GLN A 42 7.20 -48.26 -7.67
C GLN A 42 7.72 -46.90 -8.11
N ALA A 43 8.89 -47.01 -8.73
CA ALA A 43 9.57 -45.99 -9.53
C ALA A 43 8.68 -45.61 -10.73
N ILE A 44 8.61 -44.30 -11.02
CA ILE A 44 8.20 -43.80 -12.33
C ILE A 44 9.40 -43.08 -12.95
N GLU A 45 9.78 -43.64 -14.10
CA GLU A 45 10.85 -43.25 -14.98
C GLU A 45 10.75 -41.83 -15.50
N GLN A 46 11.91 -41.19 -15.58
CA GLN A 46 12.19 -40.01 -16.39
C GLN A 46 12.09 -40.36 -17.89
N GLN A 47 11.36 -39.58 -18.65
CA GLN A 47 11.52 -39.50 -20.09
C GLN A 47 12.08 -38.11 -20.47
N GLU A 48 13.36 -38.09 -20.78
CA GLU A 48 14.02 -37.09 -21.61
C GLU A 48 13.50 -37.21 -23.04
N GLU A 49 12.93 -36.18 -23.60
CA GLU A 49 12.80 -36.04 -25.05
C GLU A 49 13.82 -35.02 -25.56
N THR A 50 14.75 -35.56 -26.34
CA THR A 50 15.82 -34.90 -27.04
C THR A 50 15.32 -34.16 -28.28
N MET A 51 15.78 -32.94 -28.47
CA MET A 51 15.67 -32.18 -29.71
C MET A 51 16.70 -32.64 -30.74
N PRO A 52 16.40 -32.69 -32.03
CA PRO A 52 17.40 -32.92 -33.06
C PRO A 52 18.00 -31.61 -33.60
N ASN A 53 19.31 -31.57 -33.62
CA ASN A 53 20.15 -30.65 -34.38
C ASN A 53 19.93 -30.81 -35.89
N GLY A 54 19.90 -29.71 -36.62
CA GLY A 54 19.97 -29.62 -38.05
C GLY A 54 21.01 -28.60 -38.49
N GLU A 55 22.05 -29.09 -39.11
CA GLU A 55 23.25 -28.40 -39.53
C GLU A 55 23.12 -27.55 -40.80
N ASN A 56 23.94 -26.50 -40.84
CA ASN A 56 24.76 -25.93 -41.90
C ASN A 56 24.33 -25.93 -43.38
N GLY A 57 24.47 -24.75 -43.96
CA GLY A 57 24.60 -24.55 -45.41
C GLY A 57 25.27 -23.21 -45.69
N GLU A 58 26.54 -23.28 -46.03
CA GLU A 58 27.46 -22.20 -46.42
C GLU A 58 27.19 -21.64 -47.82
N THR A 59 27.68 -20.39 -47.97
CA THR A 59 28.28 -19.72 -49.13
C THR A 59 27.41 -19.35 -50.34
N ASP A 60 27.44 -18.13 -50.80
CA ASP A 60 28.35 -17.69 -51.85
C ASP A 60 28.38 -16.15 -52.06
N THR A 61 29.58 -15.67 -52.28
CA THR A 61 30.02 -14.31 -52.63
C THR A 61 29.70 -13.96 -54.08
N ARG A 62 29.47 -12.65 -54.34
CA ARG A 62 29.96 -11.82 -55.46
C ARG A 62 29.40 -10.41 -55.42
N ASP A 63 30.22 -9.46 -55.12
CA ASP A 63 31.02 -8.51 -55.90
C ASP A 63 30.30 -7.82 -57.08
N GLY A 64 30.36 -6.48 -57.07
CA GLY A 64 30.09 -5.69 -58.28
C GLY A 64 29.52 -4.32 -58.07
N GLY A 65 30.35 -3.26 -57.95
CA GLY A 65 30.32 -2.10 -58.82
C GLY A 65 29.61 -0.82 -58.34
N LEU A 66 30.43 0.15 -58.10
CA LEU A 66 30.31 1.61 -58.17
C LEU A 66 29.25 2.18 -59.15
N GLU A 67 28.48 3.24 -58.73
CA GLU A 67 28.64 4.56 -59.35
C GLU A 67 27.79 5.66 -58.67
N ASN A 68 28.30 6.86 -58.79
CA ASN A 68 27.89 8.15 -58.24
C ASN A 68 26.54 8.68 -58.78
N GLY A 69 25.82 9.43 -57.92
CA GLY A 69 24.75 10.34 -58.32
C GLY A 69 24.38 11.31 -57.23
N ARG A 70 24.82 12.56 -57.38
CA ARG A 70 24.43 13.74 -56.60
C ARG A 70 22.97 14.14 -56.81
N GLY A 71 22.30 14.61 -55.76
CA GLY A 71 21.08 15.38 -55.90
C GLY A 71 20.37 15.63 -54.59
N GLY A 72 20.43 16.85 -54.11
CA GLY A 72 20.01 17.33 -52.82
C GLY A 72 18.50 17.60 -52.68
N GLY A 73 18.12 17.91 -51.45
CA GLY A 73 16.88 18.52 -50.99
C GLY A 73 16.38 17.99 -49.66
N PRO A 74 16.01 18.86 -48.71
CA PRO A 74 15.77 18.50 -47.34
C PRO A 74 14.34 18.00 -47.15
N GLY A 75 14.22 16.82 -46.57
CA GLY A 75 12.95 16.26 -46.11
C GLY A 75 13.09 15.85 -44.65
N ASN A 76 12.52 16.63 -43.76
CA ASN A 76 12.26 16.24 -42.39
C ASN A 76 11.45 14.93 -42.37
N GLY A 77 12.04 13.90 -41.87
CA GLY A 77 11.41 12.63 -41.55
C GLY A 77 11.90 12.17 -40.21
N GLU A 78 11.19 12.54 -39.18
CA GLU A 78 11.38 11.96 -37.83
C GLU A 78 11.14 10.45 -37.89
N ARG A 79 12.21 9.70 -37.78
CA ARG A 79 12.12 8.28 -37.44
C ARG A 79 12.05 8.20 -35.93
N GLY A 80 10.81 8.08 -35.39
CA GLY A 80 10.56 7.64 -34.04
C GLY A 80 11.09 6.23 -33.85
N GLY A 81 12.19 6.09 -33.11
CA GLY A 81 12.54 4.84 -32.44
C GLY A 81 11.58 4.62 -31.29
N PRO A 82 11.40 3.39 -30.78
CA PRO A 82 10.67 3.16 -29.55
C PRO A 82 11.54 3.65 -28.37
N GLY A 83 11.53 4.98 -28.20
CA GLY A 83 12.04 5.60 -27.00
C GLY A 83 10.99 5.43 -25.93
N GLY A 84 11.38 4.84 -24.78
CA GLY A 84 10.54 4.78 -23.61
C GLY A 84 9.95 6.16 -23.32
N GLN A 85 8.63 6.26 -23.35
CA GLN A 85 7.94 7.40 -22.78
C GLN A 85 8.26 7.38 -21.29
N GLY A 86 9.16 8.26 -20.87
CA GLY A 86 9.23 8.66 -19.50
C GLY A 86 7.84 9.14 -19.13
N GLY A 87 7.13 8.38 -18.30
CA GLY A 87 5.88 8.81 -17.71
C GLY A 87 6.22 10.04 -16.86
N GLY A 88 6.09 11.21 -17.47
CA GLY A 88 6.09 12.45 -16.69
C GLY A 88 4.91 12.34 -15.74
N MET A 89 5.14 12.61 -14.45
CA MET A 89 4.07 12.86 -13.51
C MET A 89 3.01 13.70 -14.21
N THR A 90 1.77 13.29 -14.11
CA THR A 90 0.66 14.20 -14.31
C THR A 90 0.80 15.25 -13.23
N VAL A 91 1.56 16.32 -13.51
CA VAL A 91 1.36 17.57 -12.79
C VAL A 91 -0.10 17.87 -13.08
N THR A 92 -0.94 17.55 -12.12
CA THR A 92 -2.37 17.79 -12.28
C THR A 92 -2.50 19.30 -12.41
N ASN A 93 -3.06 19.76 -13.53
CA ASN A 93 -3.50 21.13 -13.69
C ASN A 93 -4.73 21.40 -12.79
N ASP A 94 -4.82 20.69 -11.66
CA ASP A 94 -5.86 20.89 -10.65
C ASP A 94 -5.34 21.96 -9.67
N PRO A 95 -5.91 23.19 -9.73
CA PRO A 95 -5.45 24.30 -8.91
C PRO A 95 -5.57 24.04 -7.41
N ASP A 96 -6.53 23.20 -6.98
CA ASP A 96 -6.73 22.89 -5.58
C ASP A 96 -5.61 21.97 -5.06
N ILE A 97 -5.18 21.03 -5.88
CA ILE A 97 -4.02 20.18 -5.56
C ILE A 97 -2.74 21.00 -5.53
N GLN A 98 -2.54 21.89 -6.51
CA GLN A 98 -1.36 22.74 -6.54
C GLN A 98 -1.31 23.66 -5.31
N ALA A 99 -2.45 24.22 -4.89
CA ALA A 99 -2.52 25.04 -3.67
C ALA A 99 -2.10 24.25 -2.42
N VAL A 100 -2.55 22.99 -2.29
CA VAL A 100 -2.14 22.11 -1.18
C VAL A 100 -0.63 21.87 -1.19
N LEU A 101 -0.04 21.61 -2.34
CA LEU A 101 1.42 21.43 -2.47
C LEU A 101 2.18 22.69 -2.10
N ASP A 102 1.81 23.84 -2.68
CA ASP A 102 2.48 25.13 -2.46
C ASP A 102 2.41 25.58 -0.99
N GLU A 103 1.30 25.31 -0.31
CA GLU A 103 1.09 25.71 1.08
C GLU A 103 1.76 24.77 2.10
N ASN A 104 2.01 23.51 1.73
CA ASN A 104 2.35 22.50 2.72
C ASN A 104 3.76 21.88 2.55
N ALA A 105 4.36 21.92 1.36
CA ALA A 105 5.67 21.29 1.13
C ALA A 105 6.78 21.85 2.06
N GLU A 106 6.80 23.14 2.31
CA GLU A 106 7.80 23.79 3.17
C GLU A 106 7.64 23.51 4.67
N LYS A 107 6.54 22.84 5.06
CA LYS A 107 6.32 22.42 6.46
C LYS A 107 7.14 21.17 6.84
N PHE A 108 7.68 20.46 5.85
CA PHE A 108 8.49 19.27 6.07
C PHE A 108 9.96 19.61 6.32
N GLU A 109 10.56 19.00 7.33
CA GLU A 109 12.00 19.00 7.55
C GLU A 109 12.65 17.87 6.74
N GLN A 110 13.72 18.17 5.98
CA GLN A 110 14.51 17.14 5.30
C GLN A 110 15.57 16.61 6.25
N LYS A 111 15.62 15.30 6.36
CA LYS A 111 16.48 14.56 7.30
C LYS A 111 17.16 13.38 6.62
N THR A 112 18.15 12.83 7.30
CA THR A 112 18.89 11.64 6.85
C THR A 112 18.94 10.65 8.01
N PHE A 113 18.58 9.40 7.73
CA PHE A 113 18.77 8.26 8.61
C PHE A 113 19.96 7.44 8.11
N THR A 114 20.79 6.97 9.03
CA THR A 114 21.84 5.98 8.74
C THR A 114 21.57 4.75 9.58
N ASP A 115 21.26 3.65 8.91
CA ASP A 115 21.02 2.37 9.56
C ASP A 115 22.27 1.94 10.35
N PRO A 116 22.20 1.80 11.66
CA PRO A 116 23.38 1.48 12.49
C PRO A 116 23.94 0.08 12.22
N ASP A 117 23.15 -0.85 11.68
CA ASP A 117 23.58 -2.22 11.44
C ASP A 117 24.28 -2.37 10.08
N THR A 118 23.76 -1.71 9.05
CA THR A 118 24.21 -1.89 7.67
C THR A 118 25.03 -0.70 7.14
N GLY A 119 24.87 0.48 7.74
CA GLY A 119 25.40 1.74 7.24
C GLY A 119 24.63 2.30 6.04
N ALA A 120 23.48 1.68 5.66
CA ALA A 120 22.62 2.20 4.61
C ALA A 120 22.09 3.60 4.99
N VAL A 121 22.04 4.49 4.00
CA VAL A 121 21.58 5.87 4.19
C VAL A 121 20.24 6.05 3.49
N LEU A 122 19.25 6.59 4.21
CA LEU A 122 17.94 6.94 3.69
C LEU A 122 17.63 8.40 3.99
N GLU A 123 17.48 9.22 2.95
CA GLU A 123 16.92 10.56 3.09
C GLU A 123 15.40 10.48 3.26
N TYR A 124 14.83 11.41 4.00
CA TYR A 124 13.39 11.48 4.21
C TYR A 124 12.92 12.88 4.56
N SER A 125 11.67 13.17 4.25
CA SER A 125 10.97 14.35 4.76
C SER A 125 10.14 13.95 5.97
N LEU A 126 10.17 14.79 7.00
CA LEU A 126 9.39 14.61 8.23
C LEU A 126 8.64 15.88 8.57
N TYR A 127 7.32 15.75 8.66
CA TYR A 127 6.47 16.78 9.28
C TYR A 127 6.34 16.52 10.77
N LEU A 128 6.52 17.55 11.55
CA LEU A 128 6.40 17.56 13.00
C LEU A 128 5.14 18.37 13.36
N PRO A 129 4.11 17.76 13.97
CA PRO A 129 2.90 18.50 14.31
C PRO A 129 3.20 19.61 15.31
N ASP A 130 2.47 20.73 15.20
CA ASP A 130 2.64 21.89 16.08
C ASP A 130 2.47 21.49 17.54
N GLY A 131 3.42 21.89 18.38
CA GLY A 131 3.37 21.59 19.81
C GLY A 131 3.68 20.13 20.18
N TYR A 132 4.21 19.31 19.26
CA TYR A 132 4.48 17.87 19.48
C TYR A 132 5.30 17.57 20.74
N ARG A 133 6.14 18.52 21.21
CA ARG A 133 6.96 18.33 22.42
C ARG A 133 6.16 18.24 23.71
N ASP A 134 4.96 18.79 23.70
CA ASP A 134 4.02 18.77 24.84
C ASP A 134 2.92 17.71 24.64
N MET A 135 3.01 16.91 23.57
CA MET A 135 2.08 15.82 23.27
C MET A 135 2.64 14.48 23.75
N GLU A 136 1.75 13.55 24.02
CA GLU A 136 2.02 12.14 24.26
C GLU A 136 1.23 11.30 23.26
N ASN A 137 1.78 10.16 22.81
CA ASN A 137 1.07 9.19 22.01
C ASN A 137 0.56 9.75 20.66
N CYS A 138 1.42 10.45 19.91
CA CYS A 138 1.08 10.97 18.58
C CYS A 138 1.10 9.87 17.51
N PRO A 139 0.17 9.89 16.57
CA PRO A 139 0.23 9.02 15.39
C PRO A 139 1.44 9.33 14.51
N LEU A 140 1.90 8.31 13.77
CA LEU A 140 2.83 8.47 12.63
C LEU A 140 2.23 7.85 11.38
N LEU A 141 2.19 8.61 10.30
CA LEU A 141 1.86 8.13 8.97
C LEU A 141 3.11 8.09 8.10
N MET A 142 3.34 6.98 7.40
CA MET A 142 4.32 6.87 6.33
C MET A 142 3.62 6.91 4.98
N PHE A 143 3.96 7.90 4.14
CA PHE A 143 3.54 7.97 2.75
C PHE A 143 4.68 7.50 1.83
N ILE A 144 4.37 6.59 0.91
CA ILE A 144 5.32 6.05 -0.08
C ILE A 144 4.88 6.45 -1.49
N PRO A 145 5.75 7.15 -2.28
CA PRO A 145 5.43 7.57 -3.63
C PRO A 145 5.38 6.40 -4.62
N ASP A 146 4.89 6.66 -5.83
CA ASP A 146 5.03 5.74 -6.96
C ASP A 146 6.49 5.61 -7.46
N SER A 147 6.72 4.75 -8.44
CA SER A 147 8.07 4.47 -8.98
C SER A 147 8.77 5.70 -9.58
N THR A 148 8.02 6.76 -9.96
CA THR A 148 8.63 8.00 -10.45
C THR A 148 9.27 8.83 -9.34
N GLY A 149 9.02 8.49 -8.07
CA GLY A 149 9.69 9.05 -6.90
C GLY A 149 11.08 8.49 -6.65
N ALA A 150 11.43 7.34 -7.22
CA ALA A 150 12.73 6.72 -7.05
C ALA A 150 13.87 7.64 -7.56
N GLY A 151 14.86 7.88 -6.72
CA GLY A 151 15.98 8.76 -7.01
C GLY A 151 15.69 10.25 -6.88
N LYS A 152 14.48 10.67 -6.50
CA LYS A 152 14.19 12.05 -6.12
C LYS A 152 14.68 12.35 -4.72
N THR A 153 14.99 13.61 -4.48
CA THR A 153 15.30 14.10 -3.14
C THR A 153 14.05 14.09 -2.25
N ALA A 154 14.26 14.04 -0.94
CA ALA A 154 13.18 14.09 0.04
C ALA A 154 12.29 15.35 -0.15
N LYS A 155 12.88 16.48 -0.53
CA LYS A 155 12.17 17.74 -0.80
C LYS A 155 11.28 17.62 -2.03
N GLU A 156 11.81 17.12 -3.15
CA GLU A 156 11.03 16.96 -4.40
C GLU A 156 9.79 16.09 -4.20
N LEU A 157 9.85 15.09 -3.31
CA LEU A 157 8.71 14.22 -3.03
C LEU A 157 7.53 14.98 -2.40
N VAL A 158 7.79 15.84 -1.42
CA VAL A 158 6.72 16.61 -0.76
C VAL A 158 6.24 17.81 -1.60
N GLU A 159 7.07 18.30 -2.53
CA GLU A 159 6.69 19.35 -3.48
C GLU A 159 5.82 18.82 -4.65
N GLN A 160 5.86 17.51 -4.93
CA GLN A 160 5.29 16.94 -6.13
C GLN A 160 4.16 15.93 -5.89
N TYR A 161 4.03 15.40 -4.67
CA TYR A 161 3.05 14.36 -4.36
C TYR A 161 1.95 14.88 -3.43
N TYR A 162 0.75 15.01 -3.99
CA TYR A 162 -0.44 15.38 -3.22
C TYR A 162 -0.69 14.41 -2.05
N GLY A 163 -0.50 13.10 -2.29
CA GLY A 163 -0.61 12.06 -1.26
C GLY A 163 0.38 12.23 -0.09
N ALA A 164 1.48 12.97 -0.26
CA ALA A 164 2.37 13.36 0.84
C ALA A 164 1.85 14.60 1.57
N ALA A 165 1.46 15.65 0.82
CA ALA A 165 1.19 16.98 1.35
C ALA A 165 -0.21 17.11 2.00
N VAL A 166 -1.19 16.31 1.59
CA VAL A 166 -2.57 16.41 2.07
C VAL A 166 -2.70 16.20 3.58
N TRP A 167 -1.88 15.34 4.16
CA TRP A 167 -1.90 15.00 5.58
C TRP A 167 -1.43 16.13 6.51
N VAL A 168 -0.71 17.13 5.98
CA VAL A 168 -0.19 18.25 6.76
C VAL A 168 -0.97 19.54 6.54
N THR A 169 -2.14 19.43 5.91
CA THR A 169 -3.09 20.53 5.82
C THR A 169 -3.64 20.88 7.20
N GLU A 170 -4.09 22.12 7.39
CA GLU A 170 -4.71 22.54 8.65
C GLU A 170 -5.93 21.67 9.01
N ALA A 171 -6.72 21.27 8.00
CA ALA A 171 -7.90 20.44 8.19
C ALA A 171 -7.58 19.04 8.70
N ASP A 172 -6.52 18.40 8.17
CA ASP A 172 -6.12 17.07 8.60
C ASP A 172 -5.37 17.10 9.94
N GLN A 173 -4.58 18.14 10.21
CA GLN A 173 -3.88 18.32 11.48
C GLN A 173 -4.76 18.85 12.63
N ALA A 174 -5.96 19.39 12.34
CA ALA A 174 -6.94 19.76 13.36
C ALA A 174 -7.64 18.56 14.03
N LYS A 175 -7.57 17.38 13.42
CA LYS A 175 -7.91 16.05 13.98
C LYS A 175 -6.74 15.59 14.87
N PRO A 176 -6.62 14.34 15.32
CA PRO A 176 -5.42 14.01 16.09
C PRO A 176 -4.16 14.42 15.28
N PRO A 177 -3.38 15.41 15.74
CA PRO A 177 -2.19 15.83 15.04
C PRO A 177 -1.25 14.64 14.86
N CYS A 178 -0.64 14.50 13.67
CA CYS A 178 0.20 13.35 13.36
C CYS A 178 1.55 13.75 12.78
N PHE A 179 2.56 12.94 13.03
CA PHE A 179 3.81 12.96 12.27
C PHE A 179 3.56 12.40 10.88
N VAL A 180 4.20 12.97 9.85
CA VAL A 180 4.15 12.42 8.49
C VAL A 180 5.56 12.22 7.99
N MET A 181 5.90 10.98 7.65
CA MET A 181 7.20 10.58 7.12
C MET A 181 7.08 10.20 5.64
N VAL A 182 7.96 10.75 4.81
CA VAL A 182 8.07 10.45 3.39
C VAL A 182 9.50 10.00 3.09
N PRO A 183 9.77 8.69 2.94
CA PRO A 183 11.09 8.17 2.63
C PRO A 183 11.45 8.48 1.17
N ALA A 184 12.69 8.90 0.93
CA ALA A 184 13.24 9.17 -0.40
C ALA A 184 14.11 7.99 -0.84
N PHE A 185 13.51 7.02 -1.48
CA PHE A 185 14.21 5.85 -1.97
C PHE A 185 15.08 6.19 -3.19
N THR A 186 16.29 5.67 -3.22
CA THR A 186 17.25 5.92 -4.32
C THR A 186 16.98 5.05 -5.55
N GLU A 187 16.13 4.04 -5.41
CA GLU A 187 15.76 3.08 -6.45
C GLU A 187 14.29 2.64 -6.30
N THR A 188 13.79 1.90 -7.27
CA THR A 188 12.48 1.23 -7.17
C THR A 188 12.52 0.21 -6.04
N VAL A 189 11.69 0.42 -5.01
CA VAL A 189 11.72 -0.42 -3.79
C VAL A 189 11.10 -1.79 -4.01
N VAL A 190 10.03 -1.86 -4.79
CA VAL A 190 9.39 -3.11 -5.19
C VAL A 190 9.05 -3.05 -6.68
N ASP A 191 9.07 -4.20 -7.36
CA ASP A 191 8.76 -4.29 -8.78
C ASP A 191 7.65 -5.31 -9.08
N ASP A 192 7.26 -5.38 -10.35
CA ASP A 192 6.20 -6.29 -10.84
C ASP A 192 6.59 -7.77 -10.86
N ASN A 193 7.83 -8.11 -10.53
CA ASN A 193 8.32 -9.47 -10.36
C ASN A 193 8.44 -9.83 -8.87
N TRP A 194 7.84 -9.01 -8.00
CA TRP A 194 7.81 -9.16 -6.54
C TRP A 194 9.21 -9.08 -5.89
N ASN A 195 10.18 -8.48 -6.56
CA ASN A 195 11.47 -8.18 -5.94
C ASN A 195 11.30 -7.02 -4.96
N VAL A 196 12.01 -7.09 -3.84
CA VAL A 196 11.99 -6.07 -2.79
C VAL A 196 13.43 -5.62 -2.51
N SER A 197 13.65 -4.31 -2.50
CA SER A 197 14.92 -3.70 -2.13
C SER A 197 15.08 -3.64 -0.60
N ASP A 198 16.30 -3.74 -0.11
CA ASP A 198 16.64 -3.57 1.31
C ASP A 198 16.22 -2.19 1.88
N GLN A 199 15.91 -1.21 1.00
CA GLN A 199 15.42 0.09 1.44
C GLN A 199 14.04 0.03 2.10
N ALA A 200 13.22 -1.00 1.80
CA ALA A 200 11.96 -1.25 2.52
C ALA A 200 12.21 -1.54 4.01
N GLU A 201 13.18 -2.40 4.31
CA GLU A 201 13.61 -2.70 5.69
C GLU A 201 14.22 -1.47 6.36
N THR A 202 15.03 -0.69 5.63
CA THR A 202 15.63 0.55 6.14
C THR A 202 14.55 1.56 6.55
N ALA A 203 13.42 1.65 5.83
CA ALA A 203 12.30 2.50 6.21
C ALA A 203 11.60 2.03 7.51
N VAL A 204 11.50 0.72 7.74
CA VAL A 204 10.96 0.16 9.00
C VAL A 204 11.89 0.49 10.17
N LYS A 205 13.21 0.40 9.99
CA LYS A 205 14.19 0.79 11.02
C LYS A 205 14.11 2.28 11.32
N LEU A 206 13.89 3.11 10.29
CA LEU A 206 13.66 4.54 10.49
C LEU A 206 12.39 4.80 11.31
N ILE A 207 11.30 4.09 11.10
CA ILE A 207 10.09 4.23 11.94
C ILE A 207 10.45 3.97 13.42
N ARG A 208 11.21 2.94 13.71
CA ARG A 208 11.63 2.60 15.08
C ARG A 208 12.52 3.67 15.71
N GLU A 209 13.46 4.22 14.95
CA GLU A 209 14.28 5.37 15.36
C GLU A 209 13.42 6.62 15.67
N LEU A 210 12.39 6.87 14.85
CA LEU A 210 11.46 7.98 15.08
C LEU A 210 10.64 7.78 16.36
N GLN A 211 10.22 6.55 16.68
CA GLN A 211 9.53 6.22 17.94
C GLN A 211 10.41 6.43 19.16
N GLU A 212 11.72 6.22 19.05
CA GLU A 212 12.67 6.48 20.13
C GLU A 212 12.96 7.99 20.31
N THR A 213 12.84 8.75 19.24
CA THR A 213 13.22 10.19 19.20
C THR A 213 12.04 11.11 19.51
N TYR A 214 10.82 10.73 19.11
CA TYR A 214 9.62 11.55 19.18
C TYR A 214 8.51 10.86 19.98
N PRO A 215 7.51 11.60 20.52
CA PRO A 215 6.40 11.02 21.28
C PRO A 215 5.40 10.28 20.39
N ILE A 216 5.88 9.36 19.55
CA ILE A 216 5.07 8.58 18.62
C ILE A 216 4.49 7.36 19.33
N ASP A 217 3.18 7.17 19.17
CA ASP A 217 2.45 6.01 19.68
C ASP A 217 2.70 4.78 18.78
N GLY A 218 3.31 3.75 19.35
CA GLY A 218 3.58 2.50 18.64
C GLY A 218 2.32 1.76 18.18
N ASN A 219 1.18 2.01 18.81
CA ASN A 219 -0.12 1.43 18.44
C ASN A 219 -0.86 2.25 17.37
N ARG A 220 -0.29 3.36 16.91
CA ARG A 220 -0.92 4.27 15.95
C ARG A 220 0.04 4.64 14.81
N LEU A 221 0.62 3.61 14.21
CA LEU A 221 1.44 3.71 13.02
C LEU A 221 0.59 3.37 11.80
N TYR A 222 0.67 4.18 10.76
CA TYR A 222 -0.10 4.00 9.55
C TYR A 222 0.80 4.02 8.33
N THR A 223 0.40 3.28 7.29
CA THR A 223 1.09 3.32 6.00
C THR A 223 0.13 3.58 4.87
N THR A 224 0.60 4.36 3.91
CA THR A 224 -0.10 4.61 2.67
C THR A 224 0.89 4.79 1.53
N GLY A 225 0.44 4.53 0.33
CA GLY A 225 1.24 4.75 -0.86
C GLY A 225 0.41 4.54 -2.12
N GLN A 226 0.96 5.02 -3.24
CA GLN A 226 0.35 4.92 -4.56
C GLN A 226 1.23 4.10 -5.50
N SER A 227 0.63 3.26 -6.37
CA SER A 227 1.36 2.42 -7.33
C SER A 227 2.46 1.57 -6.65
N MET A 228 3.73 1.77 -6.96
CA MET A 228 4.86 1.14 -6.26
C MET A 228 4.76 1.34 -4.75
N GLY A 229 4.37 2.53 -4.30
CA GLY A 229 4.18 2.81 -2.87
C GLY A 229 3.03 2.02 -2.24
N CYS A 230 1.95 1.78 -2.99
CA CYS A 230 0.89 0.86 -2.59
C CYS A 230 1.41 -0.57 -2.45
N MET A 231 2.16 -1.05 -3.46
CA MET A 231 2.79 -2.37 -3.45
C MET A 231 3.73 -2.53 -2.24
N THR A 232 4.54 -1.50 -1.97
CA THR A 232 5.43 -1.47 -0.80
C THR A 232 4.63 -1.48 0.51
N SER A 233 3.54 -0.72 0.58
CA SER A 233 2.67 -0.71 1.77
C SER A 233 2.01 -2.06 2.00
N LEU A 234 1.49 -2.73 0.96
CA LEU A 234 0.96 -4.10 1.04
C LEU A 234 2.03 -5.07 1.55
N TYR A 235 3.24 -5.04 0.95
CA TYR A 235 4.36 -5.86 1.39
C TYR A 235 4.70 -5.64 2.86
N LEU A 236 4.82 -4.39 3.31
CA LEU A 236 5.18 -4.07 4.69
C LEU A 236 4.10 -4.51 5.69
N ASN A 237 2.82 -4.37 5.34
CA ASN A 237 1.72 -4.81 6.22
C ASN A 237 1.70 -6.33 6.41
N ILE A 238 2.00 -7.12 5.39
CA ILE A 238 2.06 -8.58 5.54
C ILE A 238 3.37 -9.06 6.18
N GLN A 239 4.47 -8.32 5.97
CA GLN A 239 5.78 -8.69 6.52
C GLN A 239 5.90 -8.33 8.00
N TYR A 240 5.21 -7.27 8.43
CA TYR A 240 5.18 -6.74 9.80
C TYR A 240 3.73 -6.58 10.25
N PRO A 241 2.98 -7.69 10.45
CA PRO A 241 1.53 -7.65 10.67
C PRO A 241 1.10 -6.89 11.93
N ASP A 242 2.00 -6.76 12.91
CA ASP A 242 1.75 -6.06 14.18
C ASP A 242 2.42 -4.65 14.21
N LEU A 243 2.84 -4.12 13.05
CA LEU A 243 3.52 -2.82 13.01
C LEU A 243 2.55 -1.67 12.73
N PHE A 244 1.61 -1.87 11.81
CA PHE A 244 0.73 -0.81 11.36
C PHE A 244 -0.70 -1.06 11.82
N ALA A 245 -1.25 -0.10 12.52
CA ALA A 245 -2.64 -0.12 12.99
C ALA A 245 -3.66 -0.13 11.83
N ALA A 246 -3.30 0.50 10.71
CA ALA A 246 -4.10 0.44 9.49
C ALA A 246 -3.29 0.89 8.25
N GLY A 247 -3.82 0.52 7.07
CA GLY A 247 -3.26 0.89 5.77
C GLY A 247 -4.27 1.58 4.85
N MET A 248 -3.77 2.47 3.97
CA MET A 248 -4.53 3.01 2.85
C MET A 248 -3.77 2.72 1.55
N PHE A 249 -4.25 1.77 0.77
CA PHE A 249 -3.60 1.25 -0.42
C PHE A 249 -4.21 1.86 -1.68
N VAL A 250 -3.42 2.63 -2.45
CA VAL A 250 -3.93 3.37 -3.61
C VAL A 250 -3.29 2.85 -4.90
N SER A 251 -4.11 2.22 -5.75
CA SER A 251 -3.78 1.83 -7.13
C SER A 251 -2.47 1.05 -7.28
N GLY A 252 -2.34 -0.05 -6.57
CA GLY A 252 -1.26 -1.02 -6.72
C GLY A 252 -1.80 -2.43 -6.49
N GLN A 253 -0.93 -3.42 -6.59
CA GLN A 253 -1.22 -4.84 -6.31
C GLN A 253 0.03 -5.50 -5.72
N TRP A 254 -0.12 -6.69 -5.16
CA TRP A 254 1.01 -7.51 -4.72
C TRP A 254 0.75 -8.99 -4.99
N ASP A 255 1.76 -9.83 -4.87
CA ASP A 255 1.63 -11.28 -5.04
C ASP A 255 0.56 -11.85 -4.10
N ILE A 256 -0.57 -12.25 -4.67
CA ILE A 256 -1.72 -12.78 -3.91
C ILE A 256 -1.34 -14.00 -3.07
N SER A 257 -0.34 -14.78 -3.49
CA SER A 257 0.07 -16.01 -2.78
C SER A 257 0.59 -15.75 -1.37
N VAL A 258 0.99 -14.50 -1.07
CA VAL A 258 1.52 -14.09 0.24
C VAL A 258 0.61 -13.09 0.98
N LEU A 259 -0.50 -12.64 0.38
CA LEU A 259 -1.38 -11.60 0.94
C LEU A 259 -2.35 -12.09 2.02
N LYS A 260 -2.37 -13.39 2.35
CA LYS A 260 -3.28 -13.92 3.38
C LYS A 260 -3.24 -13.17 4.73
N PRO A 261 -2.11 -12.62 5.25
CA PRO A 261 -2.12 -11.82 6.47
C PRO A 261 -3.04 -10.59 6.45
N LEU A 262 -3.41 -10.05 5.27
CA LEU A 262 -4.38 -8.95 5.15
C LEU A 262 -5.76 -9.27 5.72
N GLU A 263 -6.12 -10.54 5.86
CA GLU A 263 -7.39 -10.98 6.47
C GLU A 263 -7.56 -10.49 7.92
N ASN A 264 -6.47 -10.13 8.59
CA ASN A 264 -6.44 -9.65 9.96
C ASN A 264 -5.97 -8.19 10.06
N GLN A 265 -5.93 -7.46 8.96
CA GLN A 265 -5.48 -6.07 8.89
C GLN A 265 -6.65 -5.13 8.66
N LYS A 266 -6.52 -3.91 9.15
CA LYS A 266 -7.49 -2.83 8.91
C LYS A 266 -7.00 -1.97 7.76
N PHE A 267 -7.82 -1.83 6.71
CA PHE A 267 -7.38 -1.03 5.56
C PHE A 267 -8.53 -0.52 4.68
N PHE A 268 -8.20 0.50 3.89
CA PHE A 268 -8.89 0.85 2.67
C PHE A 268 -8.01 0.52 1.46
N TYR A 269 -8.57 -0.18 0.47
CA TYR A 269 -7.91 -0.46 -0.80
C TYR A 269 -8.68 0.19 -1.93
N ILE A 270 -8.06 1.18 -2.60
CA ILE A 270 -8.70 2.11 -3.52
C ILE A 270 -8.09 1.94 -4.90
N THR A 271 -8.94 1.70 -5.92
CA THR A 271 -8.51 1.52 -7.32
C THR A 271 -9.42 2.26 -8.28
N ALA A 272 -9.02 2.42 -9.55
CA ALA A 272 -9.90 2.81 -10.64
C ALA A 272 -10.25 1.59 -11.51
N GLY A 273 -11.48 1.50 -12.00
CA GLY A 273 -11.95 0.35 -12.78
C GLY A 273 -11.25 0.16 -14.12
N GLY A 274 -10.70 1.22 -14.71
CA GLY A 274 -9.91 1.14 -15.94
C GLY A 274 -8.40 0.92 -15.70
N ASP A 275 -7.94 0.89 -14.44
CA ASP A 275 -6.61 0.40 -14.07
C ASP A 275 -6.67 -1.12 -13.91
N ALA A 276 -6.57 -1.85 -15.03
CA ALA A 276 -6.75 -3.30 -15.05
C ALA A 276 -5.79 -4.06 -14.12
N LYS A 277 -4.61 -3.48 -13.81
CA LYS A 277 -3.62 -4.12 -12.96
C LYS A 277 -3.98 -3.97 -11.48
N ALA A 278 -4.23 -2.76 -11.02
CA ALA A 278 -4.59 -2.52 -9.62
C ALA A 278 -6.00 -3.06 -9.28
N SER A 279 -6.99 -2.88 -10.18
CA SER A 279 -8.32 -3.43 -9.98
C SER A 279 -8.33 -4.97 -10.03
N GLY A 280 -7.49 -5.57 -10.87
CA GLY A 280 -7.29 -7.02 -10.89
C GLY A 280 -6.70 -7.55 -9.59
N GLY A 281 -5.69 -6.89 -9.03
CA GLY A 281 -5.14 -7.25 -7.71
C GLY A 281 -6.16 -7.08 -6.58
N GLN A 282 -7.00 -6.05 -6.64
CA GLN A 282 -8.12 -5.90 -5.70
C GLN A 282 -9.14 -7.04 -5.85
N ASP A 283 -9.45 -7.47 -7.09
CA ASP A 283 -10.34 -8.62 -7.33
C ASP A 283 -9.74 -9.92 -6.76
N GLU A 284 -8.42 -10.13 -6.88
CA GLU A 284 -7.74 -11.28 -6.30
C GLU A 284 -7.83 -11.30 -4.77
N VAL A 285 -7.66 -10.14 -4.11
CA VAL A 285 -7.83 -10.02 -2.65
C VAL A 285 -9.26 -10.31 -2.24
N MET A 286 -10.25 -9.75 -2.92
CA MET A 286 -11.66 -10.05 -2.65
C MET A 286 -11.99 -11.53 -2.85
N ALA A 287 -11.47 -12.17 -3.90
CA ALA A 287 -11.66 -13.59 -4.14
C ALA A 287 -10.99 -14.47 -3.08
N MET A 288 -9.83 -14.06 -2.55
CA MET A 288 -9.19 -14.75 -1.41
C MET A 288 -10.05 -14.63 -0.15
N PHE A 289 -10.56 -13.46 0.17
CA PHE A 289 -11.44 -13.21 1.32
C PHE A 289 -12.74 -14.03 1.21
N ASP A 290 -13.37 -14.05 0.04
CA ASP A 290 -14.56 -14.87 -0.23
C ASP A 290 -14.27 -16.37 -0.01
N ALA A 291 -13.13 -16.87 -0.48
CA ALA A 291 -12.73 -18.26 -0.34
C ALA A 291 -12.49 -18.67 1.12
N ASP A 292 -11.97 -17.75 1.94
CA ASP A 292 -11.66 -17.99 3.35
C ASP A 292 -12.80 -17.55 4.30
N GLY A 293 -13.89 -16.98 3.75
CA GLY A 293 -15.06 -16.55 4.50
C GLY A 293 -14.84 -15.28 5.33
N VAL A 294 -13.89 -14.44 4.91
CA VAL A 294 -13.61 -13.15 5.52
C VAL A 294 -14.52 -12.08 4.91
N SER A 295 -15.18 -11.30 5.76
CA SER A 295 -16.08 -10.24 5.30
C SER A 295 -15.29 -8.96 5.00
N TYR A 296 -15.69 -8.26 3.94
CA TYR A 296 -15.17 -6.94 3.57
C TYR A 296 -16.31 -6.05 3.06
N SER A 297 -16.15 -4.73 3.15
CA SER A 297 -17.06 -3.80 2.49
C SER A 297 -16.53 -3.46 1.08
N TYR A 298 -17.45 -3.23 0.13
CA TYR A 298 -17.11 -2.87 -1.23
C TYR A 298 -18.05 -1.82 -1.80
N GLY A 299 -17.48 -0.77 -2.40
CA GLY A 299 -18.25 0.28 -3.07
C GLY A 299 -17.65 0.69 -4.41
N THR A 300 -18.53 0.99 -5.36
CA THR A 300 -18.14 1.55 -6.67
C THR A 300 -18.93 2.82 -6.93
N TRP A 301 -18.23 3.89 -7.32
CA TRP A 301 -18.87 5.18 -7.66
C TRP A 301 -17.98 6.04 -8.55
N ASN A 302 -18.57 7.12 -9.07
CA ASN A 302 -17.89 8.06 -9.92
C ASN A 302 -16.89 8.92 -9.12
N ALA A 303 -15.62 8.96 -9.56
CA ALA A 303 -14.58 9.76 -8.92
C ALA A 303 -14.85 11.27 -8.95
N GLN A 304 -15.73 11.74 -9.85
CA GLN A 304 -16.13 13.15 -9.98
C GLN A 304 -17.34 13.54 -9.09
N ASN A 305 -17.86 12.60 -8.28
CA ASN A 305 -18.89 12.94 -7.31
C ASN A 305 -18.43 14.07 -6.39
N SER A 306 -19.36 14.88 -5.87
CA SER A 306 -19.04 15.93 -4.92
C SER A 306 -18.41 15.39 -3.62
N ASP A 307 -17.70 16.22 -2.88
CA ASP A 307 -17.06 15.81 -1.62
C ASP A 307 -18.10 15.27 -0.60
N GLU A 308 -19.32 15.80 -0.59
CA GLU A 308 -20.40 15.29 0.24
C GLU A 308 -20.86 13.89 -0.19
N GLU A 309 -20.98 13.65 -1.51
CA GLU A 309 -21.36 12.33 -2.04
C GLU A 309 -20.25 11.30 -1.82
N GLN A 310 -18.98 11.68 -2.05
CA GLN A 310 -17.81 10.85 -1.73
C GLN A 310 -17.80 10.47 -0.24
N THR A 311 -17.94 11.46 0.62
CA THR A 311 -17.98 11.27 2.08
C THR A 311 -19.14 10.36 2.50
N ALA A 312 -20.33 10.53 1.92
CA ALA A 312 -21.48 9.69 2.21
C ALA A 312 -21.23 8.23 1.77
N SER A 313 -20.61 8.02 0.61
CA SER A 313 -20.28 6.68 0.09
C SER A 313 -19.25 5.97 0.98
N VAL A 314 -18.19 6.67 1.38
CA VAL A 314 -17.18 6.11 2.30
C VAL A 314 -17.79 5.80 3.66
N ASN A 315 -18.60 6.71 4.22
CA ASN A 315 -19.25 6.48 5.51
C ASN A 315 -20.23 5.29 5.48
N ALA A 316 -20.85 5.00 4.33
CA ALA A 316 -21.68 3.80 4.19
C ALA A 316 -20.85 2.51 4.35
N LEU A 317 -19.63 2.46 3.79
CA LEU A 317 -18.72 1.32 3.99
C LEU A 317 -18.27 1.22 5.46
N ILE A 318 -17.85 2.34 6.05
CA ILE A 318 -17.41 2.37 7.46
C ILE A 318 -18.53 1.88 8.42
N GLN A 319 -19.80 2.20 8.12
CA GLN A 319 -20.94 1.78 8.94
C GLN A 319 -21.18 0.25 8.91
N GLU A 320 -20.64 -0.48 7.95
CA GLU A 320 -20.67 -1.94 7.96
C GLU A 320 -19.80 -2.52 9.08
N GLY A 321 -18.86 -1.74 9.61
CA GLY A 321 -18.01 -2.11 10.76
C GLY A 321 -17.01 -3.20 10.45
N LEU A 322 -16.53 -3.26 9.21
CA LEU A 322 -15.56 -4.25 8.73
C LEU A 322 -14.16 -3.64 8.67
N ASP A 323 -13.15 -4.46 8.89
CA ASP A 323 -11.74 -4.05 8.90
C ASP A 323 -11.19 -3.83 7.48
N ALA A 324 -11.64 -4.63 6.50
CA ALA A 324 -11.24 -4.54 5.11
C ALA A 324 -12.29 -3.78 4.29
N ASN A 325 -11.87 -2.68 3.66
CA ASN A 325 -12.76 -1.81 2.90
C ASN A 325 -12.21 -1.58 1.48
N MET A 326 -13.00 -1.89 0.46
CA MET A 326 -12.63 -1.80 -0.94
C MET A 326 -13.40 -0.69 -1.63
N ILE A 327 -12.68 0.21 -2.30
CA ILE A 327 -13.26 1.28 -3.12
C ILE A 327 -12.78 1.12 -4.55
N ARG A 328 -13.72 1.17 -5.51
CA ARG A 328 -13.38 1.18 -6.93
C ARG A 328 -14.06 2.36 -7.61
N PHE A 329 -13.29 3.29 -8.14
CA PHE A 329 -13.85 4.32 -9.00
C PHE A 329 -14.33 3.72 -10.32
N GLU A 330 -15.49 4.16 -10.80
CA GLU A 330 -16.03 3.72 -12.10
C GLU A 330 -15.03 3.98 -13.23
N THR A 331 -14.93 3.05 -14.17
CA THR A 331 -14.07 3.19 -15.35
C THR A 331 -14.31 4.52 -16.05
N GLY A 332 -13.25 5.26 -16.34
CA GLY A 332 -13.29 6.56 -17.00
C GLY A 332 -13.59 7.74 -16.07
N SER A 333 -14.08 7.49 -14.86
CA SER A 333 -14.53 8.57 -13.96
C SER A 333 -13.39 9.39 -13.34
N VAL A 334 -12.17 8.90 -13.37
CA VAL A 334 -10.97 9.62 -12.90
C VAL A 334 -10.48 10.69 -13.89
N PHE A 335 -11.15 10.86 -15.01
CA PHE A 335 -10.89 11.93 -15.99
C PHE A 335 -12.05 12.93 -16.00
N LYS A 336 -11.72 14.21 -16.02
CA LYS A 336 -12.70 15.26 -16.30
C LYS A 336 -13.14 15.19 -17.76
N GLU A 337 -14.29 15.81 -18.10
CA GLU A 337 -14.80 15.83 -19.47
C GLU A 337 -13.73 16.35 -20.45
N GLY A 338 -13.43 15.56 -21.49
CA GLY A 338 -12.42 15.86 -22.50
C GLY A 338 -10.98 15.46 -22.12
N GLU A 339 -10.73 14.99 -20.92
CA GLU A 339 -9.45 14.40 -20.52
C GLU A 339 -9.40 12.91 -20.87
N SER A 340 -8.20 12.40 -21.04
CA SER A 340 -7.93 10.97 -21.27
C SER A 340 -6.48 10.64 -20.88
N GLY A 341 -6.21 9.39 -20.58
CA GLY A 341 -4.86 8.96 -20.21
C GLY A 341 -4.87 7.58 -19.58
N MET A 342 -3.94 7.35 -18.69
CA MET A 342 -3.88 6.13 -17.87
C MET A 342 -4.66 6.37 -16.57
N GLU A 343 -5.74 5.61 -16.36
CA GLU A 343 -6.52 5.69 -15.13
C GLU A 343 -5.69 5.39 -13.90
N HIS A 344 -4.68 4.55 -14.04
CA HIS A 344 -3.69 4.27 -13.01
C HIS A 344 -3.13 5.56 -12.37
N MET A 345 -2.56 6.44 -13.20
CA MET A 345 -1.96 7.70 -12.72
C MET A 345 -3.01 8.71 -12.26
N ALA A 346 -4.14 8.77 -12.95
CA ALA A 346 -5.20 9.74 -12.67
C ALA A 346 -5.91 9.44 -11.33
N SER A 347 -5.99 8.18 -10.92
CA SER A 347 -6.70 7.75 -9.71
C SER A 347 -6.04 8.18 -8.40
N PHE A 348 -4.73 8.40 -8.38
CA PHE A 348 -3.98 8.65 -7.14
C PHE A 348 -4.56 9.81 -6.33
N ASN A 349 -4.73 10.96 -6.98
CA ASN A 349 -5.23 12.15 -6.31
C ASN A 349 -6.68 11.98 -5.83
N TYR A 350 -7.52 11.27 -6.58
CA TYR A 350 -8.89 10.98 -6.15
C TYR A 350 -8.92 10.09 -4.91
N GLY A 351 -8.03 9.10 -4.83
CA GLY A 351 -7.88 8.29 -3.63
C GLY A 351 -7.57 9.16 -2.41
N TYR A 352 -6.57 10.04 -2.51
CA TYR A 352 -6.17 10.90 -1.39
C TYR A 352 -7.14 12.05 -1.10
N LYS A 353 -8.07 12.42 -2.02
CA LYS A 353 -9.15 13.38 -1.75
C LYS A 353 -10.24 12.83 -0.83
N LEU A 354 -10.34 11.50 -0.64
CA LEU A 354 -11.34 10.89 0.23
C LEU A 354 -11.06 11.19 1.72
N SER A 355 -11.52 12.35 2.20
CA SER A 355 -11.28 12.80 3.57
C SER A 355 -11.79 11.83 4.63
N ALA A 356 -12.96 11.21 4.41
CA ALA A 356 -13.51 10.24 5.33
C ALA A 356 -12.66 8.96 5.48
N VAL A 357 -11.91 8.56 4.44
CA VAL A 357 -10.93 7.47 4.54
C VAL A 357 -9.74 7.91 5.40
N ARG A 358 -9.24 9.14 5.20
CA ARG A 358 -8.15 9.67 6.00
C ARG A 358 -8.55 9.82 7.47
N ASP A 359 -9.80 10.21 7.75
CA ASP A 359 -10.33 10.29 9.10
C ASP A 359 -10.41 8.92 9.77
N TRP A 360 -10.98 7.95 9.06
CA TRP A 360 -11.09 6.59 9.54
C TRP A 360 -9.72 5.98 9.87
N LEU A 361 -8.69 6.27 9.07
CA LEU A 361 -7.34 5.74 9.29
C LEU A 361 -6.82 6.12 10.69
N PHE A 362 -6.98 7.37 11.10
CA PHE A 362 -6.52 7.85 12.40
C PHE A 362 -7.41 7.44 13.60
N GLU A 363 -8.54 6.83 13.37
CA GLU A 363 -9.39 6.22 14.39
C GLU A 363 -8.94 4.81 14.78
N GLN A 364 -8.04 4.20 13.98
CA GLN A 364 -7.57 2.83 14.21
C GLN A 364 -6.41 2.80 15.22
N SER A 365 -6.31 1.69 15.94
CA SER A 365 -5.17 1.35 16.81
C SER A 365 -4.96 -0.16 16.84
N GLU A 366 -3.74 -0.56 17.10
CA GLU A 366 -3.39 -1.95 17.40
C GLU A 366 -3.95 -2.38 18.75
#